data_a7880e608874a2e9d9a86bb2c8600c52
#
_entry.id   a7880e608874a2e9d9a86bb2c8600c52
#
_cell.length_a   1.000
_cell.length_b   1.000
_cell.length_c   1.000
_cell.angle_alpha   90.00
_cell.angle_beta   90.00
_cell.angle_gamma   90.00
#
_symmetry.space_group_name_H-M   'P 1'
#
loop_
_entity.id
_entity.type
_entity.pdbx_description
1 polymer ?
#
loop_
_entity_poly.entity_id
_entity_poly.type
_entity_poly.pdbx_seq_one_letter_code
_entity_poly.pdbx_strand_id
1 'polypeptide(L)'
;MKPFARRNAEFDELKKTTRRQLLSTAGVGLGLAVSPLSCSAGQGARPEASRLLKPGETVDVGGQRAEIIQKAYDLGHEYEKRHGGCARCTVAALQDALPFVMVDEGLFRGSTCLDGGATPTGTQNCGGFTGAGMIIGHVCGSTRHAEFEGSAHLAHQLLHRVYDRFKEAYGTVLCKDVGKRAEHDCPEVVGTAAKWVAEVLLDEFTPDKADDSTDSNA
;
A
#
# COMPACT_ATOMS: atom_id res chain seq x y z
N MET A 1 -13.30 -2.58 20.25
CA MET A 1 -11.86 -2.29 19.96
C MET A 1 -11.07 -2.37 21.27
N LYS A 2 -10.00 -3.18 21.33
CA LYS A 2 -9.14 -3.21 22.53
C LYS A 2 -8.26 -1.94 22.52
N PRO A 3 -8.12 -1.21 23.60
CA PRO A 3 -7.38 0.03 23.64
C PRO A 3 -5.89 -0.19 23.31
N PHE A 4 -5.27 0.78 22.63
CA PHE A 4 -3.89 0.80 22.12
C PHE A 4 -2.83 0.34 23.16
N ALA A 5 -3.04 0.63 24.44
CA ALA A 5 -2.17 0.21 25.54
C ALA A 5 -2.06 -1.31 25.74
N ARG A 6 -3.09 -2.10 25.39
CA ARG A 6 -3.03 -3.57 25.50
C ARG A 6 -2.20 -4.23 24.42
N ARG A 7 -2.10 -3.63 23.23
CA ARG A 7 -1.29 -4.16 22.13
C ARG A 7 0.21 -4.04 22.37
N ASN A 8 0.65 -2.99 23.06
CA ASN A 8 2.07 -2.82 23.41
C ASN A 8 2.55 -3.81 24.48
N ALA A 9 1.70 -4.20 25.42
CA ALA A 9 2.04 -5.18 26.44
C ALA A 9 2.20 -6.60 25.84
N GLU A 10 1.37 -6.97 24.88
CA GLU A 10 1.48 -8.26 24.16
C GLU A 10 2.76 -8.35 23.32
N PHE A 11 3.23 -7.22 22.75
CA PHE A 11 4.46 -7.15 21.96
C PHE A 11 5.73 -7.24 22.83
N ASP A 12 5.69 -6.72 24.06
CA ASP A 12 6.81 -6.83 25.01
C ASP A 12 6.96 -8.25 25.61
N GLU A 13 5.88 -8.99 25.72
CA GLU A 13 5.90 -10.41 26.13
C GLU A 13 6.51 -11.30 25.02
N LEU A 14 6.19 -11.04 23.74
CA LEU A 14 6.79 -11.78 22.61
C LEU A 14 8.31 -11.60 22.54
N LYS A 15 8.83 -10.41 22.85
CA LYS A 15 10.30 -10.15 22.87
C LYS A 15 11.03 -10.96 23.91
N LYS A 16 10.40 -11.30 25.04
CA LYS A 16 11.02 -12.10 26.11
C LYS A 16 11.11 -13.58 25.78
N THR A 17 10.18 -14.10 24.98
CA THR A 17 10.11 -15.53 24.67
C THR A 17 11.14 -15.93 23.61
N THR A 18 11.45 -15.07 22.64
CA THR A 18 12.33 -15.39 21.51
C THR A 18 13.83 -15.47 21.91
N ARG A 19 14.25 -14.80 22.97
CA ARG A 19 15.65 -14.84 23.45
C ARG A 19 16.05 -16.10 24.22
N ARG A 20 15.09 -16.86 24.74
CA ARG A 20 15.35 -18.05 25.59
C ARG A 20 15.45 -19.37 24.82
N GLN A 21 14.97 -19.45 23.59
CA GLN A 21 14.92 -20.70 22.82
C GLN A 21 16.13 -20.93 21.89
N LEU A 22 17.06 -20.00 21.79
CA LEU A 22 18.21 -20.11 20.86
C LEU A 22 19.48 -20.70 21.45
N LEU A 23 19.48 -21.19 22.70
CA LEU A 23 20.71 -21.64 23.37
C LEU A 23 20.70 -23.10 23.86
N SER A 24 19.83 -23.98 23.39
CA SER A 24 19.85 -25.38 23.80
C SER A 24 19.64 -26.36 22.64
N THR A 25 20.58 -26.54 21.77
CA THR A 25 20.82 -27.83 21.09
C THR A 25 22.23 -27.83 20.47
N ALA A 26 23.23 -28.10 21.30
CA ALA A 26 24.50 -28.65 20.84
C ALA A 26 24.57 -30.08 21.38
N GLY A 27 24.56 -31.06 20.51
CA GLY A 27 24.86 -32.42 20.96
C GLY A 27 24.49 -33.52 19.95
N VAL A 28 25.54 -34.11 19.45
CA VAL A 28 25.65 -35.50 18.96
C VAL A 28 25.30 -35.77 17.48
N GLY A 29 26.39 -35.99 16.73
CA GLY A 29 26.39 -36.48 15.36
C GLY A 29 26.01 -37.96 15.25
N LEU A 30 25.32 -38.31 14.20
CA LEU A 30 25.36 -39.62 13.56
C LEU A 30 25.21 -39.37 12.06
N GLY A 31 26.28 -39.75 11.33
CA GLY A 31 26.28 -39.63 9.86
C GLY A 31 25.34 -40.64 9.24
N LEU A 32 24.40 -40.11 8.48
CA LEU A 32 23.64 -40.87 7.50
C LEU A 32 23.81 -40.16 6.15
N ALA A 33 24.33 -40.90 5.19
CA ALA A 33 24.48 -40.48 3.82
C ALA A 33 23.12 -40.14 3.24
N VAL A 34 22.86 -38.86 3.02
CA VAL A 34 21.66 -38.38 2.34
C VAL A 34 22.00 -38.24 0.86
N SER A 35 21.44 -39.12 0.04
CA SER A 35 21.44 -38.98 -1.40
C SER A 35 20.83 -37.63 -1.77
N PRO A 36 21.36 -36.88 -2.77
CA PRO A 36 20.76 -35.64 -3.20
C PRO A 36 19.42 -35.98 -3.92
N LEU A 37 18.30 -35.77 -3.22
CA LEU A 37 17.02 -35.67 -3.87
C LEU A 37 17.08 -34.41 -4.75
N SER A 38 17.11 -34.68 -6.07
CA SER A 38 16.98 -33.65 -7.09
C SER A 38 15.58 -33.07 -6.98
N CYS A 39 15.42 -32.02 -6.18
CA CYS A 39 14.21 -31.20 -6.23
C CYS A 39 14.20 -30.48 -7.57
N SER A 40 13.52 -31.08 -8.54
CA SER A 40 13.06 -30.39 -9.73
C SER A 40 12.05 -29.35 -9.24
N ALA A 41 12.53 -28.16 -8.93
CA ALA A 41 11.68 -27.01 -8.71
C ALA A 41 10.94 -26.74 -10.02
N GLY A 42 9.68 -27.16 -10.07
CA GLY A 42 8.78 -26.73 -11.11
C GLY A 42 8.85 -25.20 -11.15
N GLN A 43 9.34 -24.66 -12.25
CA GLN A 43 9.23 -23.24 -12.55
C GLN A 43 7.74 -22.96 -12.74
N GLY A 44 7.01 -22.76 -11.63
CA GLY A 44 5.72 -22.11 -11.69
C GLY A 44 5.92 -20.79 -12.44
N ALA A 45 5.12 -20.58 -13.48
CA ALA A 45 5.11 -19.34 -14.23
C ALA A 45 5.14 -18.19 -13.22
N ARG A 46 6.15 -17.32 -13.30
CA ARG A 46 6.16 -16.08 -12.53
C ARG A 46 4.83 -15.38 -12.83
N PRO A 47 4.08 -14.95 -11.82
CA PRO A 47 2.92 -14.10 -12.09
C PRO A 47 3.40 -12.95 -12.99
N GLU A 48 2.60 -12.67 -14.00
CA GLU A 48 2.87 -11.59 -14.95
C GLU A 48 3.12 -10.31 -14.12
N ALA A 49 4.27 -9.69 -14.33
CA ALA A 49 4.63 -8.50 -13.55
C ALA A 49 3.60 -7.41 -13.85
N SER A 50 3.14 -6.72 -12.82
CA SER A 50 2.25 -5.57 -12.98
C SER A 50 2.81 -4.64 -14.05
N ARG A 51 1.97 -4.26 -15.02
CA ARG A 51 2.38 -3.34 -16.08
C ARG A 51 2.72 -1.99 -15.44
N LEU A 52 3.95 -1.55 -15.64
CA LEU A 52 4.38 -0.22 -15.23
C LEU A 52 3.80 0.81 -16.21
N LEU A 53 3.08 1.79 -15.68
CA LEU A 53 2.57 2.92 -16.47
C LEU A 53 3.65 4.01 -16.58
N LYS A 54 3.85 4.50 -17.81
CA LYS A 54 4.82 5.56 -18.10
C LYS A 54 4.12 6.91 -18.23
N PRO A 55 4.87 8.02 -18.08
CA PRO A 55 4.32 9.35 -18.34
C PRO A 55 3.66 9.42 -19.74
N GLY A 56 2.44 9.94 -19.81
CA GLY A 56 1.68 10.05 -21.07
C GLY A 56 0.99 8.77 -21.53
N GLU A 57 1.15 7.63 -20.83
CA GLU A 57 0.30 6.47 -21.07
C GLU A 57 -1.08 6.68 -20.47
N THR A 58 -2.11 6.16 -21.13
CA THR A 58 -3.49 6.22 -20.65
C THR A 58 -4.09 4.84 -20.48
N VAL A 59 -5.02 4.74 -19.55
CA VAL A 59 -5.85 3.56 -19.31
C VAL A 59 -7.31 3.94 -19.51
N ASP A 60 -8.06 3.05 -20.14
CA ASP A 60 -9.50 3.22 -20.29
C ASP A 60 -10.20 2.58 -19.08
N VAL A 61 -11.00 3.36 -18.39
CA VAL A 61 -11.83 2.91 -17.24
C VAL A 61 -13.33 2.90 -17.58
N GLY A 62 -13.70 2.96 -18.85
CA GLY A 62 -15.06 2.82 -19.30
C GLY A 62 -16.05 3.88 -18.74
N GLY A 63 -15.55 5.06 -18.38
CA GLY A 63 -16.36 6.11 -17.77
C GLY A 63 -16.70 5.90 -16.29
N GLN A 64 -16.19 4.86 -15.65
CA GLN A 64 -16.48 4.47 -14.25
C GLN A 64 -15.61 5.23 -13.22
N ARG A 65 -15.03 6.36 -13.60
CA ARG A 65 -14.10 7.12 -12.75
C ARG A 65 -14.68 7.41 -11.35
N ALA A 66 -15.90 7.93 -11.27
CA ALA A 66 -16.54 8.28 -10.00
C ALA A 66 -16.81 7.05 -9.12
N GLU A 67 -17.23 5.94 -9.74
CA GLU A 67 -17.47 4.67 -9.05
C GLU A 67 -16.17 4.07 -8.49
N ILE A 68 -15.08 4.12 -9.25
CA ILE A 68 -13.76 3.65 -8.82
C ILE A 68 -13.27 4.46 -7.61
N ILE A 69 -13.40 5.78 -7.65
CA ILE A 69 -13.01 6.67 -6.55
C ILE A 69 -13.82 6.36 -5.29
N GLN A 70 -15.13 6.22 -5.42
CA GLN A 70 -15.99 5.87 -4.29
C GLN A 70 -15.68 4.47 -3.75
N LYS A 71 -15.49 3.49 -4.63
CA LYS A 71 -15.09 2.14 -4.25
C LYS A 71 -13.77 2.12 -3.48
N ALA A 72 -12.78 2.91 -3.88
CA ALA A 72 -11.51 3.02 -3.17
C ALA A 72 -11.71 3.53 -1.73
N TYR A 73 -12.54 4.55 -1.55
CA TYR A 73 -12.90 5.03 -0.22
C TYR A 73 -13.59 3.95 0.62
N ASP A 74 -14.66 3.35 0.09
CA ASP A 74 -15.49 2.39 0.82
C ASP A 74 -14.66 1.17 1.26
N LEU A 75 -13.84 0.63 0.36
CA LEU A 75 -12.95 -0.50 0.68
C LEU A 75 -11.88 -0.12 1.70
N GLY A 76 -11.25 1.05 1.57
CA GLY A 76 -10.25 1.53 2.53
C GLY A 76 -10.83 1.66 3.93
N HIS A 77 -12.00 2.30 4.04
CA HIS A 77 -12.72 2.45 5.29
C HIS A 77 -13.13 1.09 5.90
N GLU A 78 -13.74 0.22 5.10
CA GLU A 78 -14.23 -1.09 5.55
C GLU A 78 -13.07 -2.00 5.97
N TYR A 79 -11.99 -2.07 5.18
CA TYR A 79 -10.83 -2.91 5.50
C TYR A 79 -10.14 -2.46 6.78
N GLU A 80 -9.93 -1.17 6.97
CA GLU A 80 -9.34 -0.65 8.22
C GLU A 80 -10.23 -0.91 9.42
N LYS A 81 -11.54 -0.71 9.27
CA LYS A 81 -12.52 -0.97 10.33
C LYS A 81 -12.55 -2.45 10.75
N ARG A 82 -12.46 -3.35 9.78
CA ARG A 82 -12.58 -4.81 10.01
C ARG A 82 -11.28 -5.44 10.45
N HIS A 83 -10.17 -5.06 9.82
CA HIS A 83 -8.88 -5.75 9.96
C HIS A 83 -7.84 -4.94 10.71
N GLY A 84 -7.93 -3.63 10.67
CA GLY A 84 -6.88 -2.72 11.15
C GLY A 84 -5.60 -2.87 10.33
N GLY A 85 -4.70 -1.90 10.43
CA GLY A 85 -3.46 -1.92 9.68
C GLY A 85 -3.51 -1.00 8.46
N CYS A 86 -3.41 0.29 8.75
CA CYS A 86 -3.69 1.37 7.81
C CYS A 86 -2.89 1.31 6.49
N ALA A 87 -1.63 0.86 6.50
CA ALA A 87 -0.85 0.76 5.27
C ALA A 87 -1.33 -0.39 4.38
N ARG A 88 -1.48 -1.59 4.96
CA ARG A 88 -1.93 -2.76 4.19
C ARG A 88 -3.40 -2.63 3.75
N CYS A 89 -4.26 -2.00 4.55
CA CYS A 89 -5.64 -1.75 4.16
C CYS A 89 -5.74 -0.74 3.00
N THR A 90 -4.90 0.31 2.99
CA THR A 90 -4.78 1.22 1.85
C THR A 90 -4.31 0.48 0.59
N VAL A 91 -3.28 -0.37 0.71
CA VAL A 91 -2.77 -1.17 -0.42
C VAL A 91 -3.85 -2.10 -0.96
N ALA A 92 -4.51 -2.89 -0.10
CA ALA A 92 -5.57 -3.81 -0.51
C ALA A 92 -6.74 -3.08 -1.18
N ALA A 93 -7.22 -1.99 -0.59
CA ALA A 93 -8.34 -1.23 -1.13
C ALA A 93 -8.05 -0.71 -2.54
N LEU A 94 -6.84 -0.23 -2.80
CA LEU A 94 -6.46 0.28 -4.10
C LEU A 94 -6.21 -0.84 -5.13
N GLN A 95 -5.68 -1.99 -4.71
CA GLN A 95 -5.58 -3.16 -5.57
C GLN A 95 -6.97 -3.68 -6.00
N ASP A 96 -7.96 -3.60 -5.12
CA ASP A 96 -9.31 -4.08 -5.40
C ASP A 96 -10.20 -3.03 -6.10
N ALA A 97 -9.84 -1.75 -6.01
CA ALA A 97 -10.62 -0.67 -6.61
C ALA A 97 -10.15 -0.29 -8.01
N LEU A 98 -8.84 -0.22 -8.24
CA LEU A 98 -8.26 0.30 -9.49
C LEU A 98 -8.09 -0.85 -10.50
N PRO A 99 -8.78 -0.82 -11.67
CA PRO A 99 -8.79 -1.94 -12.61
C PRO A 99 -7.45 -2.18 -13.31
N PHE A 100 -6.53 -1.21 -13.27
CA PHE A 100 -5.19 -1.31 -13.83
C PHE A 100 -4.11 -1.64 -12.79
N VAL A 101 -4.49 -1.84 -11.53
CA VAL A 101 -3.58 -2.26 -10.46
C VAL A 101 -3.82 -3.74 -10.19
N MET A 102 -2.82 -4.57 -10.50
CA MET A 102 -2.91 -5.99 -10.20
C MET A 102 -2.73 -6.26 -8.71
N VAL A 103 -3.43 -7.27 -8.20
CA VAL A 103 -3.22 -7.75 -6.83
C VAL A 103 -1.82 -8.34 -6.72
N ASP A 104 -0.99 -7.75 -5.87
CA ASP A 104 0.37 -8.19 -5.57
C ASP A 104 0.49 -8.49 -4.07
N GLU A 105 0.55 -9.79 -3.75
CA GLU A 105 0.69 -10.29 -2.38
C GLU A 105 2.03 -9.85 -1.74
N GLY A 106 3.09 -9.70 -2.54
CA GLY A 106 4.38 -9.20 -2.06
C GLY A 106 4.30 -7.76 -1.58
N LEU A 107 3.63 -6.92 -2.35
CA LEU A 107 3.36 -5.52 -2.01
C LEU A 107 2.48 -5.42 -0.75
N PHE A 108 1.39 -6.19 -0.70
CA PHE A 108 0.50 -6.24 0.46
C PHE A 108 1.26 -6.67 1.72
N ARG A 109 2.01 -7.77 1.67
CA ARG A 109 2.81 -8.25 2.80
C ARG A 109 3.89 -7.26 3.21
N GLY A 110 4.56 -6.63 2.24
CA GLY A 110 5.58 -5.61 2.49
C GLY A 110 5.03 -4.38 3.24
N SER A 111 3.76 -4.05 3.04
CA SER A 111 3.11 -2.92 3.72
C SER A 111 2.83 -3.17 5.21
N THR A 112 2.82 -4.43 5.66
CA THR A 112 2.43 -4.80 7.04
C THR A 112 3.27 -4.09 8.11
N CYS A 113 4.57 -3.90 7.88
CA CYS A 113 5.44 -3.23 8.84
C CYS A 113 5.32 -1.71 8.85
N LEU A 114 4.52 -1.13 7.94
CA LEU A 114 4.31 0.32 7.82
C LEU A 114 3.04 0.79 8.54
N ASP A 115 2.28 -0.13 9.12
CA ASP A 115 1.08 0.18 9.88
C ASP A 115 1.40 0.98 11.16
N GLY A 116 0.49 1.87 11.55
CA GLY A 116 0.55 2.58 12.83
C GLY A 116 1.75 3.52 12.95
N GLY A 117 2.22 4.12 11.86
CA GLY A 117 3.41 4.98 11.84
C GLY A 117 4.70 4.19 11.97
N ALA A 118 4.83 3.15 11.17
CA ALA A 118 5.86 2.12 11.13
C ALA A 118 6.04 1.42 12.50
N THR A 119 5.92 0.11 12.52
CA THR A 119 6.07 -0.70 13.76
C THR A 119 5.23 -0.19 14.95
N PRO A 120 3.97 0.02 14.80
CA PRO A 120 2.93 0.81 15.50
C PRO A 120 3.42 1.72 16.63
N THR A 121 4.41 2.56 16.32
CA THR A 121 4.97 3.52 17.28
C THR A 121 4.25 4.88 17.26
N GLY A 122 3.52 5.16 16.19
CA GLY A 122 2.88 6.46 15.94
C GLY A 122 3.85 7.59 15.56
N THR A 123 5.16 7.34 15.52
CA THR A 123 6.19 8.37 15.38
C THR A 123 6.65 8.62 13.94
N GLN A 124 6.24 7.76 13.02
CA GLN A 124 6.54 7.86 11.60
C GLN A 124 5.28 8.23 10.80
N ASN A 125 5.37 8.24 9.50
CA ASN A 125 4.26 8.59 8.62
C ASN A 125 3.04 7.70 8.84
N CYS A 126 1.86 8.27 8.67
CA CYS A 126 0.59 7.55 8.68
C CYS A 126 0.60 6.43 7.64
N GLY A 127 0.08 5.25 8.02
CA GLY A 127 0.02 4.10 7.12
C GLY A 127 -0.84 4.35 5.88
N GLY A 128 -1.88 5.17 5.98
CA GLY A 128 -2.63 5.63 4.80
C GLY A 128 -1.74 6.36 3.80
N PHE A 129 -0.82 7.21 4.27
CA PHE A 129 0.13 7.90 3.41
C PHE A 129 1.23 6.97 2.87
N THR A 130 1.79 6.09 3.70
CA THR A 130 2.82 5.15 3.24
C THR A 130 2.27 4.09 2.29
N GLY A 131 1.06 3.58 2.53
CA GLY A 131 0.35 2.70 1.61
C GLY A 131 0.05 3.37 0.26
N ALA A 132 -0.31 4.66 0.28
CA ALA A 132 -0.44 5.48 -0.92
C ALA A 132 0.86 5.49 -1.75
N GLY A 133 2.00 5.76 -1.09
CA GLY A 133 3.31 5.75 -1.74
C GLY A 133 3.68 4.39 -2.34
N MET A 134 3.32 3.31 -1.66
CA MET A 134 3.58 1.96 -2.17
C MET A 134 2.78 1.66 -3.45
N ILE A 135 1.50 2.01 -3.51
CA ILE A 135 0.68 1.81 -4.72
C ILE A 135 1.14 2.72 -5.87
N ILE A 136 1.40 3.99 -5.61
CA ILE A 136 1.89 4.91 -6.64
C ILE A 136 3.22 4.41 -7.20
N GLY A 137 4.16 4.00 -6.33
CA GLY A 137 5.43 3.43 -6.74
C GLY A 137 5.28 2.11 -7.51
N HIS A 138 4.30 1.28 -7.17
CA HIS A 138 3.98 0.05 -7.88
C HIS A 138 3.44 0.31 -9.28
N VAL A 139 2.62 1.34 -9.44
CA VAL A 139 2.00 1.72 -10.73
C VAL A 139 2.99 2.39 -11.68
N CYS A 140 3.83 3.31 -11.21
CA CYS A 140 4.64 4.15 -12.07
C CYS A 140 6.05 4.46 -11.55
N GLY A 141 6.54 3.69 -10.57
CA GLY A 141 7.88 3.86 -10.03
C GLY A 141 8.99 3.29 -10.89
N SER A 142 10.22 3.34 -10.39
CA SER A 142 11.40 2.78 -11.06
C SER A 142 11.41 1.24 -11.01
N THR A 143 11.95 0.61 -12.03
CA THR A 143 12.16 -0.84 -12.09
C THR A 143 13.59 -1.20 -11.72
N ARG A 144 13.76 -2.31 -10.99
CA ARG A 144 15.10 -2.80 -10.67
C ARG A 144 15.84 -3.38 -11.87
N HIS A 145 15.11 -3.93 -12.86
CA HIS A 145 15.71 -4.68 -13.97
C HIS A 145 16.40 -3.80 -15.02
N ALA A 146 16.04 -2.55 -15.11
CA ALA A 146 16.60 -1.61 -16.06
C ALA A 146 17.50 -0.59 -15.35
N GLU A 147 18.43 -1.05 -14.51
CA GLU A 147 19.38 -0.22 -13.76
C GLU A 147 18.72 0.95 -13.01
N PHE A 148 17.55 0.68 -12.42
CA PHE A 148 16.68 1.67 -11.80
C PHE A 148 16.04 2.66 -12.79
N GLU A 149 15.87 2.25 -14.06
CA GLU A 149 15.05 3.00 -15.00
C GLU A 149 13.60 3.07 -14.56
N GLY A 150 12.93 4.10 -15.03
CA GLY A 150 11.53 4.37 -14.75
C GLY A 150 11.36 5.79 -14.24
N SER A 151 10.13 6.17 -13.98
CA SER A 151 9.81 7.53 -13.59
C SER A 151 9.69 7.68 -12.07
N ALA A 152 10.81 7.54 -11.36
CA ALA A 152 10.83 7.92 -9.94
C ALA A 152 10.30 9.36 -9.77
N HIS A 153 10.59 10.24 -10.73
CA HIS A 153 10.11 11.62 -10.70
C HIS A 153 8.58 11.71 -10.76
N LEU A 154 7.94 10.97 -11.68
CA LEU A 154 6.47 10.92 -11.75
C LEU A 154 5.86 10.39 -10.45
N ALA A 155 6.36 9.26 -9.94
CA ALA A 155 5.87 8.69 -8.70
C ALA A 155 6.00 9.68 -7.52
N HIS A 156 7.10 10.41 -7.44
CA HIS A 156 7.30 11.45 -6.41
C HIS A 156 6.31 12.61 -6.58
N GLN A 157 6.06 13.07 -7.82
CA GLN A 157 5.09 14.14 -8.08
C GLN A 157 3.67 13.72 -7.69
N LEU A 158 3.25 12.49 -8.03
CA LEU A 158 1.93 11.99 -7.68
C LEU A 158 1.78 11.81 -6.16
N LEU A 159 2.79 11.27 -5.49
CA LEU A 159 2.77 11.17 -4.03
C LEU A 159 2.77 12.54 -3.36
N HIS A 160 3.43 13.54 -3.94
CA HIS A 160 3.41 14.91 -3.42
C HIS A 160 1.98 15.50 -3.46
N ARG A 161 1.19 15.22 -4.51
CA ARG A 161 -0.22 15.63 -4.56
C ARG A 161 -1.04 15.01 -3.40
N VAL A 162 -0.76 13.76 -3.04
CA VAL A 162 -1.38 13.13 -1.86
C VAL A 162 -0.85 13.75 -0.56
N TYR A 163 0.44 14.06 -0.49
CA TYR A 163 1.03 14.75 0.67
C TYR A 163 0.36 16.10 0.94
N ASP A 164 0.12 16.89 -0.10
CA ASP A 164 -0.52 18.21 0.04
C ASP A 164 -1.94 18.07 0.60
N ARG A 165 -2.70 17.08 0.16
CA ARG A 165 -4.04 16.79 0.70
C ARG A 165 -3.99 16.37 2.18
N PHE A 166 -3.00 15.55 2.57
CA PHE A 166 -2.77 15.24 3.99
C PHE A 166 -2.42 16.48 4.79
N LYS A 167 -1.59 17.37 4.23
CA LYS A 167 -1.23 18.63 4.88
C LYS A 167 -2.42 19.57 5.03
N GLU A 168 -3.29 19.63 4.04
CA GLU A 168 -4.51 20.43 4.09
C GLU A 168 -5.50 19.88 5.13
N ALA A 169 -5.78 18.59 5.11
CA ALA A 169 -6.77 17.97 5.99
C ALA A 169 -6.28 17.81 7.44
N TYR A 170 -5.02 17.42 7.62
CA TYR A 170 -4.49 17.04 8.94
C TYR A 170 -3.30 17.88 9.39
N GLY A 171 -2.83 18.84 8.59
CA GLY A 171 -1.64 19.66 8.90
C GLY A 171 -0.30 18.90 8.88
N THR A 172 -0.33 17.57 8.67
CA THR A 172 0.83 16.68 8.83
C THR A 172 0.59 15.33 8.14
N VAL A 173 1.66 14.56 7.99
CA VAL A 173 1.58 13.13 7.60
C VAL A 173 2.00 12.19 8.73
N LEU A 174 2.40 12.70 9.90
CA LEU A 174 2.85 11.89 11.03
C LEU A 174 1.66 11.18 11.69
N CYS A 175 1.74 9.87 11.85
CA CYS A 175 0.65 9.01 12.31
C CYS A 175 -0.03 9.49 13.58
N LYS A 176 0.75 9.81 14.62
CA LYS A 176 0.22 10.28 15.90
C LYS A 176 -0.60 11.57 15.76
N ASP A 177 -0.13 12.49 14.94
CA ASP A 177 -0.75 13.80 14.77
C ASP A 177 -1.95 13.73 13.83
N VAL A 178 -1.87 12.92 12.75
CA VAL A 178 -3.02 12.59 11.89
C VAL A 178 -4.13 11.95 12.72
N GLY A 179 -3.79 10.92 13.53
CA GLY A 179 -4.75 10.25 14.39
C GLY A 179 -5.41 11.20 15.39
N LYS A 180 -4.65 12.12 15.97
CA LYS A 180 -5.19 13.14 16.87
C LYS A 180 -6.17 14.08 16.16
N ARG A 181 -5.85 14.50 14.94
CA ARG A 181 -6.71 15.40 14.15
C ARG A 181 -7.96 14.72 13.64
N ALA A 182 -7.87 13.44 13.31
CA ALA A 182 -9.00 12.61 12.90
C ALA A 182 -9.74 11.95 14.07
N GLU A 183 -9.59 12.46 15.29
CA GLU A 183 -10.25 11.92 16.50
C GLU A 183 -10.07 10.41 16.67
N HIS A 184 -8.93 9.89 16.17
CA HIS A 184 -8.58 8.46 16.12
C HIS A 184 -9.49 7.60 15.23
N ASP A 185 -10.21 8.20 14.31
CA ASP A 185 -10.97 7.48 13.27
C ASP A 185 -10.05 7.06 12.12
N CYS A 186 -9.24 6.02 12.36
CA CYS A 186 -8.35 5.47 11.34
C CYS A 186 -9.09 4.92 10.11
N PRO A 187 -10.27 4.30 10.21
CA PRO A 187 -11.09 3.94 9.05
C PRO A 187 -11.35 5.11 8.11
N GLU A 188 -11.77 6.27 8.64
CA GLU A 188 -11.99 7.48 7.84
C GLU A 188 -10.70 7.95 7.15
N VAL A 189 -9.58 7.96 7.88
CA VAL A 189 -8.26 8.36 7.33
C VAL A 189 -7.85 7.44 6.19
N VAL A 190 -8.04 6.12 6.32
CA VAL A 190 -7.64 5.14 5.31
C VAL A 190 -8.55 5.21 4.09
N GLY A 191 -9.88 5.32 4.28
CA GLY A 191 -10.83 5.54 3.19
C GLY A 191 -10.50 6.79 2.39
N THR A 192 -10.28 7.90 3.09
CA THR A 192 -9.91 9.20 2.47
C THR A 192 -8.56 9.12 1.75
N ALA A 193 -7.55 8.46 2.32
CA ALA A 193 -6.26 8.26 1.66
C ALA A 193 -6.40 7.44 0.37
N ALA A 194 -7.15 6.33 0.41
CA ALA A 194 -7.40 5.51 -0.77
C ALA A 194 -8.14 6.27 -1.86
N LYS A 195 -9.16 7.06 -1.48
CA LYS A 195 -9.87 7.97 -2.40
C LYS A 195 -8.90 8.93 -3.09
N TRP A 196 -8.06 9.63 -2.33
CA TRP A 196 -7.11 10.59 -2.88
C TRP A 196 -6.11 9.96 -3.84
N VAL A 197 -5.64 8.74 -3.56
CA VAL A 197 -4.74 8.01 -4.46
C VAL A 197 -5.48 7.63 -5.75
N ALA A 198 -6.71 7.13 -5.65
CA ALA A 198 -7.52 6.81 -6.82
C ALA A 198 -7.73 8.05 -7.71
N GLU A 199 -8.08 9.20 -7.12
CA GLU A 199 -8.23 10.47 -7.84
C GLU A 199 -6.93 10.87 -8.54
N VAL A 200 -5.80 10.86 -7.84
CA VAL A 200 -4.49 11.27 -8.38
C VAL A 200 -4.04 10.37 -9.53
N LEU A 201 -4.22 9.05 -9.39
CA LEU A 201 -3.85 8.09 -10.44
C LEU A 201 -4.78 8.15 -11.65
N LEU A 202 -6.09 8.33 -11.41
CA LEU A 202 -7.04 8.50 -12.49
C LEU A 202 -6.87 9.84 -13.22
N ASP A 203 -6.53 10.93 -12.52
CA ASP A 203 -6.18 12.21 -13.15
C ASP A 203 -5.00 12.06 -14.10
N GLU A 204 -3.98 11.30 -13.71
CA GLU A 204 -2.76 11.14 -14.48
C GLU A 204 -2.92 10.20 -15.67
N PHE A 205 -3.64 9.08 -15.48
CA PHE A 205 -3.65 7.97 -16.41
C PHE A 205 -4.97 7.74 -17.15
N THR A 206 -6.00 8.54 -16.92
CA THR A 206 -7.22 8.48 -17.74
C THR A 206 -7.27 9.70 -18.66
N PRO A 207 -7.68 9.53 -19.93
CA PRO A 207 -7.84 10.67 -20.80
C PRO A 207 -8.87 11.62 -20.19
N ASP A 208 -8.51 12.90 -20.10
CA ASP A 208 -9.53 13.92 -19.91
C ASP A 208 -10.59 13.70 -20.98
N LYS A 209 -11.84 13.51 -20.61
CA LYS A 209 -12.94 13.77 -21.54
C LYS A 209 -12.83 15.27 -21.84
N ALA A 210 -12.08 15.58 -22.90
CA ALA A 210 -12.14 16.90 -23.48
C ALA A 210 -13.60 17.28 -23.57
N ASP A 211 -13.93 18.39 -22.98
CA ASP A 211 -15.21 19.08 -23.01
C ASP A 211 -15.88 18.90 -24.37
N ASP A 212 -16.84 17.99 -24.49
CA ASP A 212 -17.70 17.83 -25.66
C ASP A 212 -18.79 18.92 -25.66
N SER A 213 -18.38 20.13 -25.29
CA SER A 213 -19.24 21.33 -25.23
C SER A 213 -18.77 22.44 -26.16
N THR A 214 -18.22 22.10 -27.34
CA THR A 214 -18.06 23.06 -28.43
C THR A 214 -18.46 22.40 -29.72
N ASP A 215 -19.71 22.54 -30.10
CA ASP A 215 -20.25 22.99 -31.39
C ASP A 215 -21.69 22.56 -31.58
N SER A 216 -22.57 23.33 -31.00
CA SER A 216 -23.92 23.45 -31.52
C SER A 216 -24.30 24.94 -31.65
N ASN A 217 -23.58 25.63 -32.57
CA ASN A 217 -24.05 26.87 -33.16
C ASN A 217 -23.32 27.09 -34.50
N ALA A 218 -23.94 26.59 -35.54
CA ALA A 218 -23.81 27.11 -36.88
C ALA A 218 -25.15 26.96 -37.61
#